data_9fd19f973789f6149228170016933c5e
#
_entry.id   9fd19f973789f6149228170016933c5e
#
_cell.length_a   1.000
_cell.length_b   1.000
_cell.length_c   1.000
_cell.angle_alpha   90.00
_cell.angle_beta   90.00
_cell.angle_gamma   90.00
#
_symmetry.space_group_name_H-M   'P 1'
#
loop_
_entity.id
_entity.type
_entity.pdbx_description
1 polymer ?
#
loop_
_entity_poly.entity_id
_entity_poly.type
_entity_poly.pdbx_seq_one_letter_code
_entity_poly.pdbx_strand_id
1 'polypeptide(L)'
;MIYAYEDTNPQYKGLLKIGYTTIDVKKRVAQQYPIKRPDGVVPYKIVYQESAMYEDGTVFLDHAVHNILKQRGFENVGGEWFRCTVKDVKAAVLAVKKHILNLENRVNSFSMRPEQEEAVKKTEKYFRSIQGENSSRSPKFLWNCKMRFGKTFAAYQLAKRMNLKRILILTFKPAVVSAWQDDLNSYIDFEGWQFISQNTELTYKDADKLHPIVCFGSFQDFLGVDKNGCIKSKNEWVHAINWDLVIFDEYHFGAWKERAKSLFEVEDEDVYDNVDIDKYNRNDVYDETFLPITTKYYLFLSGTPFRALNTGEFIEEQIYSWTYSDEQKAKANWKGKNNPYKALPRMVMLTYRIPDSIKKIAMQGEFNEFDLNVFFSAKGKGEEAHFIYEEYVQKWLDLIRGNYLETTVDDLKLGAEKPAMPYSDIRLLNILQHTLWFLPNVASCFAMKNLLSKKQNIFYHDYTINVCAGKKAGNGVEALK
;
A
#
# COMPACT_ATOMS: atom_id res chain seq x y z
N MET A 1 16.69 -22.48 -19.22
CA MET A 1 16.58 -21.86 -17.88
C MET A 1 17.92 -21.26 -17.50
N ILE A 2 17.93 -20.00 -17.04
CA ILE A 2 19.04 -19.44 -16.27
C ILE A 2 18.86 -19.85 -14.82
N TYR A 3 19.95 -20.23 -14.16
CA TYR A 3 19.95 -20.57 -12.74
C TYR A 3 21.15 -19.95 -12.04
N ALA A 4 21.03 -19.75 -10.73
CA ALA A 4 22.15 -19.42 -9.87
C ALA A 4 22.12 -20.25 -8.58
N TYR A 5 23.30 -20.61 -8.08
CA TYR A 5 23.46 -21.31 -6.82
C TYR A 5 24.66 -20.81 -6.02
N GLU A 6 24.59 -21.00 -4.71
CA GLU A 6 25.65 -20.82 -3.74
C GLU A 6 26.33 -22.17 -3.47
N ASP A 7 27.65 -22.19 -3.36
CA ASP A 7 28.37 -23.30 -2.74
C ASP A 7 28.34 -23.12 -1.22
N THR A 8 28.12 -24.19 -0.47
CA THR A 8 28.06 -24.13 1.01
C THR A 8 29.43 -24.07 1.68
N ASN A 9 30.53 -24.14 0.91
CA ASN A 9 31.88 -23.95 1.44
C ASN A 9 32.07 -22.46 1.84
N PRO A 10 32.48 -22.19 3.10
CA PRO A 10 32.69 -20.83 3.58
C PRO A 10 33.65 -19.98 2.73
N GLN A 11 34.60 -20.61 2.02
CA GLN A 11 35.54 -19.91 1.12
C GLN A 11 34.83 -19.25 -0.07
N TYR A 12 33.67 -19.72 -0.46
CA TYR A 12 32.88 -19.20 -1.59
C TYR A 12 31.75 -18.28 -1.13
N LYS A 13 31.74 -17.85 0.12
CA LYS A 13 30.72 -16.96 0.66
C LYS A 13 30.65 -15.66 -0.14
N GLY A 14 29.43 -15.28 -0.57
CA GLY A 14 29.16 -14.10 -1.39
C GLY A 14 29.43 -14.28 -2.88
N LEU A 15 29.72 -15.52 -3.32
CA LEU A 15 29.84 -15.86 -4.72
C LEU A 15 28.61 -16.62 -5.18
N LEU A 16 28.13 -16.31 -6.38
CA LEU A 16 27.07 -17.05 -7.06
C LEU A 16 27.62 -17.62 -8.36
N LYS A 17 27.36 -18.90 -8.60
CA LYS A 17 27.56 -19.51 -9.92
C LYS A 17 26.30 -19.36 -10.75
N ILE A 18 26.44 -18.77 -11.94
CA ILE A 18 25.32 -18.44 -12.84
C ILE A 18 25.49 -19.22 -14.13
N GLY A 19 24.52 -20.08 -14.46
CA GLY A 19 24.60 -20.94 -15.63
C GLY A 19 23.28 -21.06 -16.38
N TYR A 20 23.37 -21.72 -17.53
CA TYR A 20 22.23 -22.06 -18.39
C TYR A 20 22.00 -23.56 -18.44
N THR A 21 20.75 -23.98 -18.54
CA THR A 21 20.39 -25.39 -18.74
C THR A 21 19.07 -25.54 -19.50
N THR A 22 18.99 -26.61 -20.29
CA THR A 22 17.78 -27.08 -20.96
C THR A 22 17.06 -28.19 -20.18
N ILE A 23 17.75 -28.80 -19.20
CA ILE A 23 17.17 -29.81 -18.30
C ILE A 23 16.78 -29.22 -16.96
N ASP A 24 16.21 -30.04 -16.10
CA ASP A 24 15.87 -29.63 -14.73
C ASP A 24 17.10 -29.07 -13.99
N VAL A 25 16.94 -27.90 -13.35
CA VAL A 25 18.04 -27.19 -12.70
C VAL A 25 18.66 -28.02 -11.56
N LYS A 26 17.88 -28.77 -10.79
CA LYS A 26 18.38 -29.60 -9.68
C LYS A 26 19.28 -30.71 -10.24
N LYS A 27 18.85 -31.34 -11.33
CA LYS A 27 19.67 -32.37 -12.03
C LYS A 27 20.96 -31.79 -12.59
N ARG A 28 20.87 -30.59 -13.20
CA ARG A 28 22.05 -29.92 -13.78
C ARG A 28 23.07 -29.54 -12.72
N VAL A 29 22.65 -28.94 -11.62
CA VAL A 29 23.57 -28.56 -10.53
C VAL A 29 24.17 -29.80 -9.87
N ALA A 30 23.37 -30.85 -9.62
CA ALA A 30 23.87 -32.11 -9.07
C ALA A 30 24.98 -32.76 -9.92
N GLN A 31 24.92 -32.65 -11.25
CA GLN A 31 25.97 -33.14 -12.14
C GLN A 31 27.32 -32.44 -11.96
N GLN A 32 27.34 -31.22 -11.42
CA GLN A 32 28.57 -30.47 -11.16
C GLN A 32 29.23 -30.89 -9.83
N TYR A 33 28.51 -31.67 -8.99
CA TYR A 33 28.98 -32.22 -7.73
C TYR A 33 28.80 -33.75 -7.72
N PRO A 34 29.61 -34.49 -8.52
CA PRO A 34 29.43 -35.91 -8.71
C PRO A 34 29.74 -36.74 -7.43
N ILE A 35 30.55 -36.18 -6.55
CA ILE A 35 30.95 -36.84 -5.30
C ILE A 35 29.90 -36.53 -4.22
N LYS A 36 29.23 -37.57 -3.73
CA LYS A 36 28.32 -37.44 -2.60
C LYS A 36 29.11 -37.38 -1.29
N ARG A 37 28.78 -36.45 -0.41
CA ARG A 37 29.34 -36.41 0.93
C ARG A 37 28.82 -37.55 1.79
N PRO A 38 29.63 -38.08 2.71
CA PRO A 38 29.19 -39.17 3.59
C PRO A 38 28.01 -38.83 4.49
N ASP A 39 27.87 -37.53 4.85
CA ASP A 39 26.78 -36.98 5.65
C ASP A 39 25.46 -36.77 4.89
N GLY A 40 25.46 -37.07 3.59
CA GLY A 40 24.31 -36.87 2.69
C GLY A 40 23.97 -35.42 2.40
N VAL A 41 24.72 -34.45 2.94
CA VAL A 41 24.46 -33.01 2.74
C VAL A 41 24.95 -32.58 1.36
N VAL A 42 24.09 -31.94 0.58
CA VAL A 42 24.47 -31.37 -0.72
C VAL A 42 25.32 -30.11 -0.52
N PRO A 43 26.48 -29.98 -1.25
CA PRO A 43 27.38 -28.84 -1.03
C PRO A 43 26.95 -27.55 -1.73
N TYR A 44 25.68 -27.40 -2.10
CA TYR A 44 25.17 -26.24 -2.81
C TYR A 44 23.73 -25.93 -2.43
N LYS A 45 23.33 -24.68 -2.67
CA LYS A 45 21.95 -24.22 -2.53
C LYS A 45 21.54 -23.45 -3.77
N ILE A 46 20.53 -23.95 -4.50
CA ILE A 46 19.97 -23.23 -5.66
C ILE A 46 19.15 -22.05 -5.10
N VAL A 47 19.54 -20.83 -5.49
CA VAL A 47 18.96 -19.58 -5.00
C VAL A 47 18.14 -18.82 -6.04
N TYR A 48 18.31 -19.19 -7.33
CA TYR A 48 17.58 -18.54 -8.42
C TYR A 48 17.39 -19.49 -9.60
N GLN A 49 16.22 -19.40 -10.25
CA GLN A 49 15.94 -20.04 -11.53
C GLN A 49 14.86 -19.27 -12.28
N GLU A 50 15.07 -19.05 -13.58
CA GLU A 50 14.12 -18.34 -14.42
C GLU A 50 14.23 -18.77 -15.89
N SER A 51 13.15 -18.56 -16.67
CA SER A 51 13.13 -18.83 -18.10
C SER A 51 14.16 -17.98 -18.85
N ALA A 52 14.96 -18.62 -19.68
CA ALA A 52 15.95 -17.98 -20.56
C ALA A 52 15.34 -17.63 -21.93
N MET A 53 14.12 -17.08 -21.95
CA MET A 53 13.40 -16.71 -23.16
C MET A 53 13.13 -15.22 -23.19
N TYR A 54 13.31 -14.62 -24.35
CA TYR A 54 12.82 -13.29 -24.66
C TYR A 54 11.30 -13.29 -24.86
N GLU A 55 10.68 -12.11 -24.99
CA GLU A 55 9.24 -11.96 -25.21
C GLU A 55 8.80 -12.52 -26.58
N ASP A 56 9.68 -12.51 -27.58
CA ASP A 56 9.46 -13.07 -28.91
C ASP A 56 9.60 -14.61 -28.97
N GLY A 57 9.93 -15.25 -27.84
CA GLY A 57 10.12 -16.69 -27.73
C GLY A 57 11.52 -17.21 -28.10
N THR A 58 12.45 -16.35 -28.52
CA THR A 58 13.84 -16.71 -28.71
C THR A 58 14.57 -16.96 -27.40
N VAL A 59 15.67 -17.71 -27.42
CA VAL A 59 16.39 -18.12 -26.20
C VAL A 59 17.71 -17.38 -26.09
N PHE A 60 18.07 -16.93 -24.90
CA PHE A 60 19.38 -16.41 -24.57
C PHE A 60 20.15 -17.36 -23.64
N LEU A 61 21.46 -17.25 -23.65
CA LEU A 61 22.35 -18.06 -22.83
C LEU A 61 22.87 -17.25 -21.64
N ASP A 62 23.48 -17.92 -20.66
CA ASP A 62 24.12 -17.34 -19.49
C ASP A 62 25.17 -16.27 -19.81
N HIS A 63 25.88 -16.40 -20.94
CA HIS A 63 26.83 -15.39 -21.39
C HIS A 63 26.23 -13.99 -21.54
N ALA A 64 24.98 -13.89 -21.96
CA ALA A 64 24.28 -12.58 -22.00
C ALA A 64 24.13 -11.97 -20.61
N VAL A 65 23.80 -12.80 -19.62
CA VAL A 65 23.68 -12.36 -18.21
C VAL A 65 25.05 -12.00 -17.65
N HIS A 66 26.09 -12.81 -17.93
CA HIS A 66 27.47 -12.54 -17.53
C HIS A 66 27.98 -11.20 -18.08
N ASN A 67 27.66 -10.90 -19.34
CA ASN A 67 28.03 -9.62 -19.96
C ASN A 67 27.39 -8.43 -19.28
N ILE A 68 26.12 -8.50 -18.95
CA ILE A 68 25.42 -7.44 -18.19
C ILE A 68 26.07 -7.26 -16.80
N LEU A 69 26.34 -8.34 -16.08
CA LEU A 69 27.00 -8.24 -14.77
C LEU A 69 28.40 -7.59 -14.86
N LYS A 70 29.20 -7.98 -15.85
CA LYS A 70 30.51 -7.37 -16.10
C LYS A 70 30.42 -5.88 -16.45
N GLN A 71 29.49 -5.51 -17.36
CA GLN A 71 29.26 -4.12 -17.74
C GLN A 71 28.80 -3.25 -16.55
N ARG A 72 28.11 -3.85 -15.58
CA ARG A 72 27.70 -3.20 -14.35
C ARG A 72 28.76 -3.19 -13.25
N GLY A 73 29.96 -3.72 -13.53
CA GLY A 73 31.10 -3.68 -12.63
C GLY A 73 31.17 -4.80 -11.58
N PHE A 74 30.32 -5.86 -11.71
CA PHE A 74 30.41 -7.01 -10.79
C PHE A 74 31.66 -7.84 -11.08
N GLU A 75 32.38 -8.21 -10.01
CA GLU A 75 33.60 -9.01 -10.08
C GLU A 75 33.32 -10.43 -10.61
N ASN A 76 33.93 -10.81 -11.70
CA ASN A 76 33.97 -12.20 -12.18
C ASN A 76 35.21 -12.86 -11.59
N VAL A 77 35.04 -13.78 -10.65
CA VAL A 77 36.12 -14.47 -9.94
C VAL A 77 36.75 -15.59 -10.80
N GLY A 78 36.03 -16.04 -11.82
CA GLY A 78 36.48 -17.08 -12.75
C GLY A 78 35.30 -17.86 -13.34
N GLY A 79 35.31 -18.08 -14.65
CA GLY A 79 34.26 -18.79 -15.36
C GLY A 79 32.90 -18.21 -15.16
N GLU A 80 31.96 -18.99 -14.58
CA GLU A 80 30.58 -18.64 -14.32
C GLU A 80 30.33 -18.06 -12.90
N TRP A 81 31.43 -17.78 -12.13
CA TRP A 81 31.32 -17.31 -10.75
C TRP A 81 31.45 -15.79 -10.65
N PHE A 82 30.48 -15.18 -9.98
CA PHE A 82 30.41 -13.74 -9.77
C PHE A 82 30.23 -13.39 -8.30
N ARG A 83 30.91 -12.32 -7.85
CA ARG A 83 30.67 -11.71 -6.54
C ARG A 83 29.44 -10.79 -6.65
N CYS A 84 28.28 -11.33 -6.36
CA CYS A 84 27.00 -10.63 -6.50
C CYS A 84 25.94 -11.27 -5.61
N THR A 85 24.79 -10.61 -5.49
CA THR A 85 23.60 -11.10 -4.78
C THR A 85 22.58 -11.71 -5.75
N VAL A 86 21.61 -12.45 -5.21
CA VAL A 86 20.47 -12.96 -5.99
C VAL A 86 19.71 -11.84 -6.68
N LYS A 87 19.60 -10.67 -6.02
CA LYS A 87 18.97 -9.46 -6.58
C LYS A 87 19.71 -9.00 -7.85
N ASP A 88 21.03 -9.02 -7.85
CA ASP A 88 21.84 -8.59 -8.99
C ASP A 88 21.68 -9.53 -10.17
N VAL A 89 21.63 -10.85 -9.92
CA VAL A 89 21.39 -11.86 -10.97
C VAL A 89 19.98 -11.66 -11.57
N LYS A 90 18.98 -11.48 -10.74
CA LYS A 90 17.60 -11.22 -11.18
C LYS A 90 17.51 -9.97 -12.06
N ALA A 91 18.15 -8.88 -11.63
CA ALA A 91 18.20 -7.64 -12.38
C ALA A 91 18.98 -7.77 -13.70
N ALA A 92 20.05 -8.58 -13.73
CA ALA A 92 20.82 -8.82 -14.95
C ALA A 92 20.01 -9.67 -15.96
N VAL A 93 19.29 -10.70 -15.51
CA VAL A 93 18.39 -11.49 -16.36
C VAL A 93 17.28 -10.60 -16.93
N LEU A 94 16.73 -9.70 -16.13
CA LEU A 94 15.72 -8.75 -16.58
C LEU A 94 16.29 -7.76 -17.61
N ALA A 95 17.51 -7.27 -17.40
CA ALA A 95 18.22 -6.41 -18.33
C ALA A 95 18.39 -7.07 -19.72
N VAL A 96 18.80 -8.35 -19.74
CA VAL A 96 18.88 -9.15 -20.97
C VAL A 96 17.53 -9.23 -21.66
N LYS A 97 16.47 -9.61 -20.92
CA LYS A 97 15.11 -9.75 -21.48
C LYS A 97 14.57 -8.46 -22.08
N LYS A 98 14.96 -7.31 -21.53
CA LYS A 98 14.49 -5.99 -21.97
C LYS A 98 15.47 -5.25 -22.89
N HIS A 99 16.63 -5.86 -23.21
CA HIS A 99 17.68 -5.26 -24.04
C HIS A 99 18.21 -3.90 -23.52
N ILE A 100 18.36 -3.78 -22.18
CA ILE A 100 18.86 -2.57 -21.50
C ILE A 100 19.93 -2.92 -20.47
N LEU A 101 20.65 -1.92 -19.95
CA LEU A 101 21.70 -2.17 -18.95
C LEU A 101 21.17 -2.32 -17.54
N ASN A 102 20.04 -1.69 -17.23
CA ASN A 102 19.43 -1.73 -15.88
C ASN A 102 20.43 -1.36 -14.77
N LEU A 103 21.05 -0.18 -14.89
CA LEU A 103 22.11 0.26 -13.99
C LEU A 103 21.65 0.41 -12.53
N GLU A 104 20.39 0.69 -12.32
CA GLU A 104 19.79 0.87 -10.99
C GLU A 104 19.36 -0.42 -10.32
N ASN A 105 19.71 -1.56 -10.90
CA ASN A 105 19.45 -2.89 -10.32
C ASN A 105 17.96 -3.19 -10.05
N ARG A 106 17.08 -2.75 -10.94
CA ARG A 106 15.63 -2.93 -10.85
C ARG A 106 15.24 -4.38 -11.14
N VAL A 107 14.32 -4.93 -10.37
CA VAL A 107 14.01 -6.36 -10.37
C VAL A 107 12.59 -6.72 -10.83
N ASN A 108 11.74 -5.73 -11.03
CA ASN A 108 10.35 -5.93 -11.43
C ASN A 108 10.11 -5.50 -12.88
N SER A 109 9.39 -6.34 -13.62
CA SER A 109 8.92 -6.06 -14.98
C SER A 109 7.57 -6.73 -15.14
N PHE A 110 6.51 -6.07 -14.64
CA PHE A 110 5.16 -6.56 -14.82
C PHE A 110 4.42 -5.64 -15.79
N SER A 111 3.70 -6.24 -16.72
CA SER A 111 2.70 -5.50 -17.49
C SER A 111 1.55 -5.09 -16.60
N MET A 112 0.91 -4.00 -16.92
CA MET A 112 -0.34 -3.60 -16.26
C MET A 112 -1.39 -4.71 -16.40
N ARG A 113 -2.18 -4.91 -15.34
CA ARG A 113 -3.38 -5.73 -15.43
C ARG A 113 -4.42 -5.03 -16.31
N PRO A 114 -5.39 -5.77 -16.89
CA PRO A 114 -6.38 -5.17 -17.81
C PRO A 114 -7.08 -3.93 -17.26
N GLU A 115 -7.49 -3.96 -16.00
CA GLU A 115 -8.15 -2.83 -15.34
C GLU A 115 -7.22 -1.63 -15.11
N GLN A 116 -5.94 -1.86 -14.86
CA GLN A 116 -4.95 -0.79 -14.74
C GLN A 116 -4.72 -0.13 -16.10
N GLU A 117 -4.59 -0.94 -17.14
CA GLU A 117 -4.45 -0.48 -18.52
C GLU A 117 -5.67 0.33 -18.97
N GLU A 118 -6.87 -0.11 -18.59
CA GLU A 118 -8.13 0.61 -18.88
C GLU A 118 -8.20 1.95 -18.16
N ALA A 119 -7.85 1.99 -16.85
CA ALA A 119 -7.79 3.21 -16.07
C ALA A 119 -6.84 4.24 -16.70
N VAL A 120 -5.65 3.79 -17.06
CA VAL A 120 -4.63 4.65 -17.70
C VAL A 120 -5.12 5.15 -19.05
N LYS A 121 -5.67 4.30 -19.91
CA LYS A 121 -6.20 4.68 -21.22
C LYS A 121 -7.37 5.66 -21.13
N LYS A 122 -8.32 5.41 -20.22
CA LYS A 122 -9.47 6.31 -20.03
C LYS A 122 -9.01 7.70 -19.57
N THR A 123 -8.08 7.75 -18.61
CA THR A 123 -7.53 9.00 -18.09
C THR A 123 -6.73 9.76 -19.16
N GLU A 124 -5.84 9.07 -19.88
CA GLU A 124 -5.07 9.68 -20.98
C GLU A 124 -5.99 10.26 -22.05
N LYS A 125 -6.99 9.47 -22.49
CA LYS A 125 -7.98 9.93 -23.49
C LYS A 125 -8.68 11.19 -23.03
N TYR A 126 -9.14 11.22 -21.78
CA TYR A 126 -9.82 12.37 -21.20
C TYR A 126 -8.90 13.59 -21.14
N PHE A 127 -7.69 13.44 -20.62
CA PHE A 127 -6.74 14.56 -20.52
C PHE A 127 -6.36 15.13 -21.90
N ARG A 128 -6.18 14.27 -22.90
CA ARG A 128 -5.88 14.71 -24.29
C ARG A 128 -7.06 15.39 -24.97
N SER A 129 -8.29 14.97 -24.68
CA SER A 129 -9.48 15.61 -25.30
C SER A 129 -9.68 17.05 -24.85
N ILE A 130 -9.33 17.38 -23.61
CA ILE A 130 -9.50 18.73 -23.06
C ILE A 130 -8.31 19.64 -23.38
N GLN A 131 -7.15 19.08 -23.72
CA GLN A 131 -5.94 19.86 -24.00
C GLN A 131 -6.10 20.83 -25.18
N GLY A 132 -7.10 20.63 -26.07
CA GLY A 132 -7.45 21.48 -27.20
C GLY A 132 -8.51 22.54 -26.89
N GLU A 133 -9.15 22.51 -25.76
CA GLU A 133 -10.17 23.45 -25.33
C GLU A 133 -9.52 24.56 -24.51
N ASN A 134 -9.86 25.82 -24.81
CA ASN A 134 -9.40 27.02 -24.05
C ASN A 134 -10.02 27.03 -22.63
N SER A 135 -9.81 25.97 -21.86
CA SER A 135 -10.27 25.86 -20.47
C SER A 135 -9.30 26.61 -19.56
N SER A 136 -9.84 27.53 -18.76
CA SER A 136 -9.08 28.23 -17.73
C SER A 136 -8.69 27.32 -16.54
N ARG A 137 -9.18 26.08 -16.50
CA ARG A 137 -8.95 25.13 -15.39
C ARG A 137 -8.22 23.88 -15.87
N SER A 138 -7.28 23.42 -15.06
CA SER A 138 -6.59 22.15 -15.30
C SER A 138 -7.55 20.97 -15.17
N PRO A 139 -7.60 20.05 -16.15
CA PRO A 139 -8.48 18.90 -16.10
C PRO A 139 -8.13 17.97 -14.92
N LYS A 140 -9.17 17.38 -14.34
CA LYS A 140 -9.08 16.49 -13.20
C LYS A 140 -9.71 15.13 -13.48
N PHE A 141 -9.15 14.07 -12.90
CA PHE A 141 -9.64 12.71 -13.06
C PHE A 141 -9.59 11.96 -11.73
N LEU A 142 -10.60 11.14 -11.44
CA LEU A 142 -10.71 10.36 -10.21
C LEU A 142 -10.57 8.86 -10.49
N TRP A 143 -9.64 8.19 -9.80
CA TRP A 143 -9.60 6.73 -9.70
C TRP A 143 -10.25 6.27 -8.39
N ASN A 144 -11.49 5.81 -8.50
CA ASN A 144 -12.21 5.11 -7.45
C ASN A 144 -11.82 3.62 -7.49
N CYS A 145 -10.66 3.31 -6.96
CA CYS A 145 -10.11 1.97 -7.06
C CYS A 145 -9.81 1.40 -5.68
N LYS A 146 -10.32 0.20 -5.42
CA LYS A 146 -10.11 -0.52 -4.15
C LYS A 146 -8.62 -0.64 -3.78
N MET A 147 -8.34 -0.97 -2.52
CA MET A 147 -6.99 -1.35 -2.07
C MET A 147 -6.45 -2.51 -2.91
N ARG A 148 -5.12 -2.52 -3.13
CA ARG A 148 -4.41 -3.52 -3.97
C ARG A 148 -4.74 -3.48 -5.47
N PHE A 149 -5.37 -2.41 -5.92
CA PHE A 149 -5.47 -2.11 -7.34
C PHE A 149 -4.08 -1.85 -7.97
N GLY A 150 -3.10 -1.39 -7.18
CA GLY A 150 -1.79 -0.94 -7.66
C GLY A 150 -1.87 0.46 -8.28
N LYS A 151 -2.58 1.36 -7.59
CA LYS A 151 -2.76 2.77 -8.01
C LYS A 151 -1.43 3.47 -8.27
N THR A 152 -0.43 3.26 -7.41
CA THR A 152 0.91 3.85 -7.51
C THR A 152 1.58 3.49 -8.83
N PHE A 153 1.71 2.20 -9.11
CA PHE A 153 2.29 1.71 -10.36
C PHE A 153 1.53 2.21 -11.59
N ALA A 154 0.20 2.14 -11.57
CA ALA A 154 -0.64 2.61 -12.68
C ALA A 154 -0.51 4.13 -12.91
N ALA A 155 -0.39 4.93 -11.83
CA ALA A 155 -0.19 6.38 -11.93
C ALA A 155 1.17 6.72 -12.57
N TYR A 156 2.23 5.99 -12.23
CA TYR A 156 3.52 6.13 -12.91
C TYR A 156 3.45 5.72 -14.38
N GLN A 157 2.72 4.66 -14.71
CA GLN A 157 2.50 4.25 -16.11
C GLN A 157 1.71 5.30 -16.90
N LEU A 158 0.73 5.97 -16.27
CA LEU A 158 0.03 7.10 -16.88
C LEU A 158 1.02 8.24 -17.18
N ALA A 159 1.83 8.63 -16.21
CA ALA A 159 2.81 9.69 -16.37
C ALA A 159 3.84 9.35 -17.46
N LYS A 160 4.32 8.11 -17.52
CA LYS A 160 5.22 7.61 -18.56
C LYS A 160 4.58 7.68 -19.95
N ARG A 161 3.33 7.19 -20.09
CA ARG A 161 2.59 7.18 -21.37
C ARG A 161 2.32 8.57 -21.90
N MET A 162 2.07 9.52 -21.00
CA MET A 162 1.86 10.93 -21.36
C MET A 162 3.16 11.73 -21.45
N ASN A 163 4.33 11.12 -21.23
CA ASN A 163 5.64 11.76 -21.22
C ASN A 163 5.72 12.97 -20.25
N LEU A 164 5.15 12.81 -19.04
CA LEU A 164 5.16 13.83 -18.00
C LEU A 164 6.46 13.73 -17.20
N LYS A 165 7.10 14.87 -16.94
CA LYS A 165 8.42 14.93 -16.31
C LYS A 165 8.43 15.48 -14.88
N ARG A 166 7.45 16.29 -14.53
CA ARG A 166 7.36 16.95 -13.22
C ARG A 166 6.08 16.47 -12.54
N ILE A 167 6.24 15.56 -11.59
CA ILE A 167 5.13 14.88 -10.91
C ILE A 167 5.18 15.25 -9.44
N LEU A 168 4.10 15.78 -8.90
CA LEU A 168 3.93 16.08 -7.49
C LEU A 168 2.89 15.13 -6.88
N ILE A 169 3.26 14.44 -5.81
CA ILE A 169 2.37 13.57 -5.05
C ILE A 169 2.10 14.20 -3.69
N LEU A 170 0.84 14.42 -3.39
CA LEU A 170 0.36 14.99 -2.14
C LEU A 170 -0.52 13.98 -1.39
N THR A 171 -0.27 13.81 -0.09
CA THR A 171 -1.02 12.91 0.77
C THR A 171 -1.22 13.49 2.15
N PHE A 172 -2.26 13.06 2.87
CA PHE A 172 -2.41 13.31 4.32
C PHE A 172 -1.67 12.29 5.18
N LYS A 173 -1.23 11.15 4.58
CA LYS A 173 -0.57 10.05 5.30
C LYS A 173 0.87 9.88 4.83
N PRO A 174 1.84 10.58 5.45
CA PRO A 174 3.26 10.47 5.05
C PRO A 174 3.80 9.04 5.06
N ALA A 175 3.19 8.14 5.84
CA ALA A 175 3.61 6.74 5.95
C ALA A 175 3.58 5.95 4.62
N VAL A 176 2.84 6.43 3.59
CA VAL A 176 2.79 5.77 2.28
C VAL A 176 3.98 6.12 1.37
N VAL A 177 4.89 6.98 1.80
CA VAL A 177 6.08 7.39 1.02
C VAL A 177 6.90 6.19 0.52
N SER A 178 7.11 5.18 1.38
CA SER A 178 7.86 3.98 1.03
C SER A 178 7.21 3.21 -0.13
N ALA A 179 5.88 3.10 -0.16
CA ALA A 179 5.19 2.40 -1.24
C ALA A 179 5.38 3.11 -2.59
N TRP A 180 5.33 4.45 -2.62
CA TRP A 180 5.60 5.23 -3.83
C TRP A 180 7.06 5.12 -4.28
N GLN A 181 8.00 5.21 -3.34
CA GLN A 181 9.42 5.11 -3.63
C GLN A 181 9.82 3.70 -4.07
N ASP A 182 9.32 2.66 -3.38
CA ASP A 182 9.62 1.27 -3.70
C ASP A 182 9.09 0.87 -5.08
N ASP A 183 7.86 1.28 -5.44
CA ASP A 183 7.32 1.04 -6.77
C ASP A 183 8.18 1.75 -7.83
N LEU A 184 8.54 3.02 -7.63
CA LEU A 184 9.37 3.75 -8.58
C LEU A 184 10.73 3.08 -8.78
N ASN A 185 11.40 2.67 -7.68
CA ASN A 185 12.76 2.11 -7.71
C ASN A 185 12.83 0.63 -8.09
N SER A 186 11.71 -0.09 -8.02
CA SER A 186 11.69 -1.53 -8.27
C SER A 186 11.41 -1.89 -9.73
N TYR A 187 10.63 -1.07 -10.44
CA TYR A 187 10.21 -1.39 -11.80
C TYR A 187 11.17 -0.82 -12.84
N ILE A 188 11.54 -1.68 -13.79
CA ILE A 188 12.45 -1.31 -14.87
C ILE A 188 11.89 -0.23 -15.82
N ASP A 189 10.57 -0.13 -15.88
CA ASP A 189 9.86 0.88 -16.68
C ASP A 189 10.20 2.33 -16.30
N PHE A 190 10.70 2.54 -15.09
CA PHE A 190 11.00 3.86 -14.52
C PHE A 190 12.51 4.07 -14.30
N GLU A 191 13.37 3.34 -15.01
CA GLU A 191 14.81 3.56 -14.98
C GLU A 191 15.15 5.02 -15.33
N GLY A 192 16.01 5.65 -14.52
CA GLY A 192 16.38 7.06 -14.65
C GLY A 192 15.39 8.04 -14.01
N TRP A 193 14.25 7.60 -13.48
CA TRP A 193 13.34 8.48 -12.75
C TRP A 193 13.88 8.77 -11.34
N GLN A 194 13.71 10.02 -10.92
CA GLN A 194 14.24 10.52 -9.64
C GLN A 194 13.12 10.70 -8.63
N PHE A 195 13.32 10.26 -7.38
CA PHE A 195 12.35 10.42 -6.30
C PHE A 195 12.87 11.39 -5.25
N ILE A 196 12.07 12.38 -4.90
CA ILE A 196 12.38 13.42 -3.93
C ILE A 196 11.31 13.42 -2.83
N SER A 197 11.75 13.28 -1.60
CA SER A 197 10.91 13.38 -0.40
C SER A 197 11.73 13.93 0.75
N GLN A 198 11.11 14.16 1.91
CA GLN A 198 11.84 14.57 3.12
C GLN A 198 12.90 13.55 3.57
N ASN A 199 12.77 12.29 3.16
CA ASN A 199 13.66 11.19 3.56
C ASN A 199 14.77 10.93 2.54
N THR A 200 14.84 11.71 1.44
CA THR A 200 15.88 11.56 0.41
C THR A 200 16.90 12.69 0.51
N GLU A 201 18.17 12.41 0.21
CA GLU A 201 19.22 13.41 0.15
C GLU A 201 19.10 14.29 -1.10
N LEU A 202 18.49 13.77 -2.17
CA LEU A 202 18.30 14.47 -3.43
C LEU A 202 17.28 15.61 -3.27
N THR A 203 17.70 16.83 -3.62
CA THR A 203 16.80 18.00 -3.67
C THR A 203 16.33 18.27 -5.09
N TYR A 204 15.21 19.01 -5.24
CA TYR A 204 14.74 19.40 -6.57
C TYR A 204 15.77 20.23 -7.33
N LYS A 205 16.56 21.05 -6.63
CA LYS A 205 17.61 21.88 -7.24
C LYS A 205 18.69 21.03 -7.89
N ASP A 206 19.09 19.95 -7.22
CA ASP A 206 20.20 19.08 -7.64
C ASP A 206 19.78 17.99 -8.60
N ALA A 207 18.47 17.76 -8.73
CA ALA A 207 17.93 16.74 -9.62
C ALA A 207 18.18 17.07 -11.12
N ASP A 208 18.43 16.05 -11.92
CA ASP A 208 18.57 16.16 -13.35
C ASP A 208 17.21 16.45 -14.03
N LYS A 209 17.08 17.64 -14.61
CA LYS A 209 15.84 18.11 -15.25
C LYS A 209 15.56 17.45 -16.60
N LEU A 210 16.49 16.69 -17.15
CA LEU A 210 16.29 15.93 -18.39
C LEU A 210 15.43 14.67 -18.14
N HIS A 211 15.54 14.11 -16.96
CA HIS A 211 14.80 12.93 -16.54
C HIS A 211 13.55 13.26 -15.72
N PRO A 212 12.55 12.37 -15.66
CA PRO A 212 11.37 12.58 -14.84
C PRO A 212 11.72 12.69 -13.36
N ILE A 213 11.07 13.63 -12.68
CA ILE A 213 11.22 13.91 -11.26
C ILE A 213 9.87 13.73 -10.58
N VAL A 214 9.84 12.90 -9.57
CA VAL A 214 8.69 12.67 -8.68
C VAL A 214 8.99 13.30 -7.34
N CYS A 215 8.19 14.26 -6.93
CA CYS A 215 8.25 14.89 -5.62
C CYS A 215 7.09 14.40 -4.77
N PHE A 216 7.39 13.93 -3.57
CA PHE A 216 6.39 13.43 -2.63
C PHE A 216 6.41 14.25 -1.34
N GLY A 217 5.24 14.68 -0.90
CA GLY A 217 5.11 15.38 0.36
C GLY A 217 3.71 15.29 0.97
N SER A 218 3.60 15.68 2.22
CA SER A 218 2.29 15.84 2.84
C SER A 218 1.68 17.19 2.51
N PHE A 219 0.36 17.28 2.55
CA PHE A 219 -0.35 18.55 2.44
C PHE A 219 0.16 19.56 3.48
N GLN A 220 0.35 19.13 4.71
CA GLN A 220 0.83 19.97 5.81
C GLN A 220 2.20 20.54 5.57
N ASP A 221 3.08 19.78 4.95
CA ASP A 221 4.44 20.23 4.69
C ASP A 221 4.48 21.19 3.50
N PHE A 222 3.90 20.81 2.37
CA PHE A 222 4.03 21.57 1.13
C PHE A 222 3.04 22.75 1.00
N LEU A 223 1.86 22.63 1.58
CA LEU A 223 0.81 23.63 1.50
C LEU A 223 0.58 24.40 2.81
N GLY A 224 1.21 23.95 3.91
CA GLY A 224 1.09 24.63 5.19
C GLY A 224 1.74 26.02 5.18
N VAL A 225 1.08 26.97 5.83
CA VAL A 225 1.56 28.34 5.99
C VAL A 225 2.35 28.50 7.30
N ASP A 226 3.14 29.53 7.41
CA ASP A 226 3.84 29.94 8.63
C ASP A 226 2.90 30.76 9.55
N LYS A 227 3.43 31.22 10.70
CA LYS A 227 2.68 32.05 11.68
C LYS A 227 2.15 33.38 11.10
N ASN A 228 2.68 33.79 9.96
CA ASN A 228 2.26 35.03 9.28
C ASN A 228 1.27 34.76 8.14
N GLY A 229 0.82 33.50 7.95
CA GLY A 229 -0.06 33.11 6.85
C GLY A 229 0.64 33.00 5.49
N CYS A 230 1.99 32.99 5.47
CA CYS A 230 2.78 32.85 4.26
C CYS A 230 3.22 31.41 4.06
N ILE A 231 3.39 31.00 2.79
CA ILE A 231 3.99 29.71 2.44
C ILE A 231 5.36 29.58 3.11
N LYS A 232 5.63 28.45 3.76
CA LYS A 232 6.92 28.19 4.41
C LYS A 232 8.04 28.34 3.38
N SER A 233 9.03 29.20 3.66
CA SER A 233 10.10 29.54 2.70
C SER A 233 10.87 28.31 2.17
N LYS A 234 11.02 27.27 2.99
CA LYS A 234 11.61 25.99 2.55
C LYS A 234 10.86 25.31 1.40
N ASN A 235 9.58 25.65 1.21
CA ASN A 235 8.66 25.02 0.25
C ASN A 235 8.24 25.94 -0.91
N GLU A 236 8.72 27.18 -0.97
CA GLU A 236 8.42 28.14 -2.05
C GLU A 236 8.71 27.56 -3.44
N TRP A 237 9.74 26.73 -3.55
CA TRP A 237 10.10 26.05 -4.78
C TRP A 237 8.97 25.17 -5.35
N VAL A 238 8.16 24.52 -4.49
CA VAL A 238 7.04 23.68 -4.91
C VAL A 238 5.99 24.51 -5.65
N HIS A 239 5.78 25.74 -5.19
CA HIS A 239 4.79 26.67 -5.74
C HIS A 239 5.31 27.43 -6.98
N ALA A 240 6.64 27.53 -7.13
CA ALA A 240 7.28 28.15 -8.29
C ALA A 240 7.33 27.22 -9.53
N ILE A 241 7.07 25.93 -9.37
CA ILE A 241 7.15 24.96 -10.47
C ILE A 241 5.79 24.81 -11.15
N ASN A 242 5.81 24.81 -12.48
CA ASN A 242 4.68 24.36 -13.29
C ASN A 242 4.75 22.83 -13.40
N TRP A 243 3.96 22.14 -12.58
CA TRP A 243 3.89 20.69 -12.57
C TRP A 243 3.21 20.15 -13.83
N ASP A 244 3.62 18.97 -14.27
CA ASP A 244 2.91 18.30 -15.36
C ASP A 244 1.72 17.49 -14.81
N LEU A 245 1.86 16.91 -13.61
CA LEU A 245 0.81 16.14 -12.95
C LEU A 245 0.90 16.35 -11.43
N VAL A 246 -0.23 16.67 -10.82
CA VAL A 246 -0.41 16.62 -9.36
C VAL A 246 -1.31 15.44 -9.02
N ILE A 247 -0.82 14.56 -8.16
CA ILE A 247 -1.53 13.36 -7.69
C ILE A 247 -1.94 13.58 -6.24
N PHE A 248 -3.22 13.47 -5.96
CA PHE A 248 -3.77 13.44 -4.60
C PHE A 248 -3.99 11.99 -4.17
N ASP A 249 -3.13 11.48 -3.30
CA ASP A 249 -3.25 10.11 -2.78
C ASP A 249 -4.10 10.08 -1.50
N GLU A 250 -4.90 9.02 -1.35
CA GLU A 250 -5.88 8.87 -0.28
C GLU A 250 -6.88 10.06 -0.22
N TYR A 251 -7.40 10.42 -1.40
CA TYR A 251 -8.38 11.50 -1.51
C TYR A 251 -9.72 11.10 -0.87
N HIS A 252 -9.96 11.61 0.32
CA HIS A 252 -11.22 11.50 1.03
C HIS A 252 -11.94 12.85 0.97
N PHE A 253 -12.96 12.94 0.13
CA PHE A 253 -13.74 14.15 -0.04
C PHE A 253 -14.32 14.66 1.28
N GLY A 254 -14.29 15.95 1.52
CA GLY A 254 -14.74 16.59 2.77
C GLY A 254 -13.58 16.79 3.75
N ALA A 255 -12.94 15.71 4.20
CA ALA A 255 -11.75 15.81 5.06
C ALA A 255 -10.59 16.56 4.39
N TRP A 256 -10.49 16.49 3.07
CA TRP A 256 -9.48 17.22 2.31
C TRP A 256 -9.77 18.73 2.28
N LYS A 257 -10.98 19.12 1.95
CA LYS A 257 -11.37 20.56 1.86
C LYS A 257 -11.27 21.26 3.21
N GLU A 258 -11.68 20.60 4.26
CA GLU A 258 -11.64 21.15 5.63
C GLU A 258 -10.22 21.23 6.18
N ARG A 259 -9.41 20.20 5.95
CA ARG A 259 -8.00 20.22 6.34
C ARG A 259 -7.18 21.20 5.51
N ALA A 260 -7.47 21.38 4.23
CA ALA A 260 -6.86 22.44 3.44
C ALA A 260 -7.23 23.82 4.01
N LYS A 261 -8.50 24.04 4.39
CA LYS A 261 -8.94 25.29 5.02
C LYS A 261 -8.23 25.52 6.36
N SER A 262 -8.17 24.52 7.23
CA SER A 262 -7.50 24.63 8.53
C SER A 262 -5.98 24.84 8.42
N LEU A 263 -5.33 24.32 7.35
CA LEU A 263 -3.92 24.57 7.10
C LEU A 263 -3.60 26.03 6.76
N PHE A 264 -4.60 26.74 6.22
CA PHE A 264 -4.48 28.18 5.94
C PHE A 264 -4.91 29.07 7.13
N GLU A 265 -5.58 28.50 8.16
CA GLU A 265 -6.16 29.27 9.24
C GLU A 265 -5.43 29.17 10.59
N VAL A 266 -4.72 28.07 10.95
CA VAL A 266 -4.07 27.94 12.29
C VAL A 266 -2.90 26.94 12.33
N GLU A 267 -1.81 27.35 12.99
CA GLU A 267 -0.74 26.47 13.50
C GLU A 267 -1.06 26.03 14.94
N ASP A 268 -1.83 24.98 15.15
CA ASP A 268 -1.86 24.27 16.44
C ASP A 268 -1.64 22.78 16.19
N GLU A 269 -0.49 22.26 16.66
CA GLU A 269 -0.05 20.86 16.49
C GLU A 269 -0.95 19.85 17.23
N ASP A 270 -1.84 20.29 18.10
CA ASP A 270 -2.68 19.45 18.97
C ASP A 270 -4.08 19.14 18.41
N VAL A 271 -4.46 19.68 17.24
CA VAL A 271 -5.81 19.55 16.67
C VAL A 271 -6.03 18.21 15.92
N TYR A 272 -4.98 17.44 15.70
CA TYR A 272 -5.03 16.26 14.81
C TYR A 272 -5.64 14.98 15.41
N ASP A 273 -5.79 14.91 16.73
CA ASP A 273 -6.29 13.68 17.38
C ASP A 273 -7.83 13.63 17.56
N ASN A 274 -8.56 14.72 17.32
CA ASN A 274 -9.99 14.83 17.65
C ASN A 274 -10.86 15.53 16.58
N VAL A 275 -10.60 15.37 15.30
CA VAL A 275 -11.50 15.94 14.28
C VAL A 275 -12.72 15.04 14.11
N ASP A 276 -13.82 15.45 14.70
CA ASP A 276 -15.16 14.89 14.53
C ASP A 276 -15.63 15.17 13.09
N ILE A 277 -15.63 14.11 12.25
CA ILE A 277 -15.88 14.21 10.80
C ILE A 277 -17.30 14.69 10.48
N ASP A 278 -18.22 14.65 11.45
CA ASP A 278 -19.64 14.92 11.24
C ASP A 278 -20.09 16.37 11.51
N LYS A 279 -19.23 17.23 12.04
CA LYS A 279 -19.58 18.64 12.36
C LYS A 279 -19.65 19.59 11.16
N TYR A 280 -19.30 19.17 9.96
CA TYR A 280 -19.03 20.10 8.85
C TYR A 280 -19.92 19.88 7.62
N ASN A 281 -21.21 20.07 7.82
CA ASN A 281 -22.21 20.14 6.74
C ASN A 281 -22.50 21.59 6.33
N ARG A 282 -21.51 22.38 5.92
CA ARG A 282 -21.77 23.70 5.31
C ARG A 282 -21.09 23.83 3.95
N ASN A 283 -21.91 24.27 2.98
CA ASN A 283 -21.66 24.44 1.55
C ASN A 283 -20.64 25.54 1.20
N ASP A 284 -19.42 25.46 1.65
CA ASP A 284 -18.37 26.35 1.14
C ASP A 284 -17.56 25.64 0.05
N VAL A 285 -17.68 26.13 -1.14
CA VAL A 285 -17.04 25.61 -2.36
C VAL A 285 -15.56 25.96 -2.33
N TYR A 286 -14.72 25.17 -1.67
CA TYR A 286 -13.29 25.16 -1.89
C TYR A 286 -12.97 24.20 -3.04
N ASP A 287 -12.51 24.77 -4.14
CA ASP A 287 -12.06 24.07 -5.34
C ASP A 287 -10.52 23.97 -5.35
N GLU A 288 -9.94 23.02 -6.07
CA GLU A 288 -8.49 22.91 -6.31
C GLU A 288 -7.86 24.18 -6.90
N THR A 289 -8.66 25.12 -7.43
CA THR A 289 -8.20 26.44 -7.90
C THR A 289 -7.66 27.35 -6.78
N PHE A 290 -7.96 27.03 -5.51
CA PHE A 290 -7.39 27.76 -4.37
C PHE A 290 -6.02 27.24 -3.94
N LEU A 291 -5.56 26.10 -4.51
CA LEU A 291 -4.22 25.62 -4.22
C LEU A 291 -3.21 26.51 -4.95
N PRO A 292 -2.21 27.05 -4.25
CA PRO A 292 -1.16 27.87 -4.87
C PRO A 292 -0.17 26.99 -5.65
N ILE A 293 -0.66 26.04 -6.44
CA ILE A 293 0.12 25.10 -7.25
C ILE A 293 -0.38 25.17 -8.69
N THR A 294 0.56 25.36 -9.61
CA THR A 294 0.26 25.31 -11.04
C THR A 294 0.56 23.93 -11.61
N THR A 295 -0.40 23.33 -12.29
CA THR A 295 -0.24 22.02 -12.93
C THR A 295 -1.04 21.91 -14.23
N LYS A 296 -0.62 20.99 -15.10
CA LYS A 296 -1.39 20.66 -16.31
C LYS A 296 -2.57 19.74 -16.02
N TYR A 297 -2.39 18.78 -15.08
CA TYR A 297 -3.37 17.72 -14.79
C TYR A 297 -3.45 17.44 -13.31
N TYR A 298 -4.66 17.10 -12.84
CA TYR A 298 -4.90 16.58 -11.50
C TYR A 298 -5.40 15.14 -11.57
N LEU A 299 -4.78 14.23 -10.79
CA LEU A 299 -5.21 12.86 -10.61
C LEU A 299 -5.54 12.61 -9.14
N PHE A 300 -6.76 12.21 -8.88
CA PHE A 300 -7.25 11.89 -7.53
C PHE A 300 -7.33 10.39 -7.37
N LEU A 301 -6.71 9.85 -6.30
CA LEU A 301 -6.70 8.43 -5.99
C LEU A 301 -7.47 8.19 -4.69
N SER A 302 -8.49 7.34 -4.73
CA SER A 302 -9.25 6.97 -3.53
C SER A 302 -9.77 5.54 -3.63
N GLY A 303 -9.88 4.87 -2.48
CA GLY A 303 -10.60 3.60 -2.35
C GLY A 303 -12.04 3.78 -1.89
N THR A 304 -12.40 4.96 -1.39
CA THR A 304 -13.70 5.25 -0.77
C THR A 304 -14.19 6.68 -1.08
N PRO A 305 -14.36 7.05 -2.35
CA PRO A 305 -14.71 8.42 -2.73
C PRO A 305 -16.22 8.69 -2.66
N PHE A 306 -16.95 8.06 -1.72
CA PHE A 306 -18.43 8.10 -1.67
C PHE A 306 -18.98 9.53 -1.63
N ARG A 307 -18.37 10.44 -0.87
CA ARG A 307 -18.80 11.83 -0.80
C ARG A 307 -18.54 12.58 -2.10
N ALA A 308 -17.37 12.40 -2.72
CA ALA A 308 -17.01 13.04 -3.99
C ALA A 308 -17.97 12.65 -5.13
N LEU A 309 -18.41 11.38 -5.13
CA LEU A 309 -19.37 10.90 -6.12
C LEU A 309 -20.76 11.49 -5.90
N ASN A 310 -21.18 11.67 -4.64
CA ASN A 310 -22.52 12.17 -4.31
C ASN A 310 -22.65 13.68 -4.45
N THR A 311 -21.56 14.43 -4.40
CA THR A 311 -21.60 15.92 -4.46
C THR A 311 -21.50 16.48 -5.87
N GLY A 312 -21.31 15.62 -6.90
CA GLY A 312 -21.17 16.07 -8.28
C GLY A 312 -19.84 16.78 -8.58
N GLU A 313 -18.84 16.62 -7.73
CA GLU A 313 -17.50 17.20 -7.96
C GLU A 313 -16.83 16.65 -9.21
N PHE A 314 -17.10 15.39 -9.55
CA PHE A 314 -16.62 14.71 -10.73
C PHE A 314 -17.80 14.25 -11.57
N ILE A 315 -17.76 14.49 -12.86
CA ILE A 315 -18.71 13.91 -13.83
C ILE A 315 -18.26 12.49 -14.21
N GLU A 316 -19.14 11.69 -14.78
CA GLU A 316 -18.91 10.27 -15.08
C GLU A 316 -17.69 10.04 -15.99
N GLU A 317 -17.46 10.94 -16.94
CA GLU A 317 -16.33 10.90 -17.85
C GLU A 317 -14.97 11.06 -17.13
N GLN A 318 -14.96 11.72 -15.98
CA GLN A 318 -13.80 12.00 -15.14
C GLN A 318 -13.53 10.89 -14.10
N ILE A 319 -14.29 9.80 -14.13
CA ILE A 319 -14.20 8.76 -13.08
C ILE A 319 -13.86 7.42 -13.73
N TYR A 320 -12.90 6.71 -13.13
CA TYR A 320 -12.71 5.30 -13.34
C TYR A 320 -12.95 4.55 -12.03
N SER A 321 -13.81 3.55 -12.06
CA SER A 321 -14.16 2.76 -10.87
C SER A 321 -13.74 1.31 -11.04
N TRP A 322 -13.10 0.75 -10.00
CA TRP A 322 -12.77 -0.67 -9.88
C TRP A 322 -13.02 -1.15 -8.47
N THR A 323 -14.08 -1.91 -8.30
CA THR A 323 -14.55 -2.39 -7.01
C THR A 323 -14.00 -3.78 -6.68
N TYR A 324 -14.21 -4.21 -5.44
CA TYR A 324 -13.91 -5.58 -5.02
C TYR A 324 -14.72 -6.61 -5.84
N SER A 325 -15.99 -6.32 -6.13
CA SER A 325 -16.84 -7.20 -6.94
C SER A 325 -16.32 -7.36 -8.36
N ASP A 326 -15.80 -6.30 -8.97
CA ASP A 326 -15.20 -6.35 -10.30
C ASP A 326 -13.95 -7.23 -10.31
N GLU A 327 -13.09 -7.09 -9.30
CA GLU A 327 -11.91 -7.93 -9.13
C GLU A 327 -12.28 -9.42 -8.98
N GLN A 328 -13.28 -9.75 -8.16
CA GLN A 328 -13.67 -11.14 -7.98
C GLN A 328 -14.32 -11.73 -9.24
N LYS A 329 -15.09 -10.93 -9.99
CA LYS A 329 -15.60 -11.33 -11.31
C LYS A 329 -14.46 -11.56 -12.30
N ALA A 330 -13.48 -10.65 -12.37
CA ALA A 330 -12.32 -10.80 -13.25
C ALA A 330 -11.48 -12.04 -12.87
N LYS A 331 -11.29 -12.29 -11.57
CA LYS A 331 -10.59 -13.48 -11.06
C LYS A 331 -11.29 -14.78 -11.44
N ALA A 332 -12.62 -14.83 -11.31
CA ALA A 332 -13.43 -16.01 -11.64
C ALA A 332 -13.51 -16.27 -13.15
N ASN A 333 -13.60 -15.21 -13.95
CA ASN A 333 -13.79 -15.30 -15.40
C ASN A 333 -12.47 -15.44 -16.19
N TRP A 334 -11.32 -15.43 -15.51
CA TRP A 334 -10.01 -15.51 -16.18
C TRP A 334 -9.81 -16.85 -16.88
N LYS A 335 -9.60 -16.81 -18.18
CA LYS A 335 -9.40 -18.01 -19.03
C LYS A 335 -7.94 -18.28 -19.39
N GLY A 336 -7.02 -17.36 -19.09
CA GLY A 336 -5.60 -17.48 -19.40
C GLY A 336 -4.86 -18.42 -18.43
N LYS A 337 -3.70 -18.96 -18.86
CA LYS A 337 -2.86 -19.83 -18.01
C LYS A 337 -2.37 -19.13 -16.73
N ASN A 338 -2.04 -17.84 -16.81
CA ASN A 338 -1.50 -17.05 -15.70
C ASN A 338 -2.54 -16.04 -15.25
N ASN A 339 -3.31 -16.38 -14.22
CA ASN A 339 -4.31 -15.47 -13.65
C ASN A 339 -3.64 -14.39 -12.79
N PRO A 340 -3.63 -13.11 -13.22
CA PRO A 340 -2.97 -12.03 -12.49
C PRO A 340 -3.66 -11.70 -11.16
N TYR A 341 -4.89 -12.16 -10.96
CA TYR A 341 -5.66 -11.97 -9.73
C TYR A 341 -5.50 -13.12 -8.73
N LYS A 342 -4.77 -14.20 -9.09
CA LYS A 342 -4.67 -15.42 -8.26
C LYS A 342 -4.16 -15.12 -6.85
N ALA A 343 -3.16 -14.26 -6.75
CA ALA A 343 -2.53 -13.87 -5.47
C ALA A 343 -3.36 -12.87 -4.65
N LEU A 344 -4.40 -12.27 -5.24
CA LEU A 344 -5.23 -11.31 -4.53
C LEU A 344 -6.18 -12.04 -3.57
N PRO A 345 -6.23 -11.64 -2.28
CA PRO A 345 -7.02 -12.37 -1.29
C PRO A 345 -8.53 -12.21 -1.53
N ARG A 346 -9.26 -13.22 -1.14
CA ARG A 346 -10.71 -13.11 -0.99
C ARG A 346 -11.00 -12.40 0.33
N MET A 347 -11.84 -11.38 0.28
CA MET A 347 -12.42 -10.76 1.47
C MET A 347 -13.69 -11.53 1.87
N VAL A 348 -13.79 -11.89 3.13
CA VAL A 348 -15.00 -12.45 3.73
C VAL A 348 -15.49 -11.47 4.78
N MET A 349 -16.71 -10.97 4.62
CA MET A 349 -17.35 -10.10 5.60
C MET A 349 -18.31 -10.93 6.43
N LEU A 350 -18.07 -10.95 7.73
CA LEU A 350 -18.94 -11.56 8.71
C LEU A 350 -19.64 -10.44 9.48
N THR A 351 -20.95 -10.51 9.56
CA THR A 351 -21.77 -9.59 10.35
C THR A 351 -22.49 -10.37 11.43
N TYR A 352 -22.68 -9.77 12.58
CA TYR A 352 -23.46 -10.33 13.68
C TYR A 352 -24.33 -9.25 14.32
N ARG A 353 -25.45 -9.68 14.88
CA ARG A 353 -26.35 -8.78 15.59
C ARG A 353 -25.72 -8.39 16.92
N ILE A 354 -25.65 -7.09 17.17
CA ILE A 354 -25.19 -6.56 18.46
C ILE A 354 -26.33 -6.71 19.49
N PRO A 355 -26.08 -7.28 20.68
CA PRO A 355 -27.05 -7.37 21.76
C PRO A 355 -27.60 -6.00 22.17
N ASP A 356 -28.87 -5.95 22.57
CA ASP A 356 -29.54 -4.70 22.93
C ASP A 356 -28.87 -3.98 24.13
N SER A 357 -28.24 -4.74 25.02
CA SER A 357 -27.46 -4.17 26.14
C SER A 357 -26.27 -3.35 25.65
N ILE A 358 -25.55 -3.82 24.64
CA ILE A 358 -24.43 -3.10 24.01
C ILE A 358 -24.95 -1.93 23.18
N LYS A 359 -26.02 -2.18 22.42
CA LYS A 359 -26.65 -1.16 21.58
C LYS A 359 -27.12 0.05 22.38
N LYS A 360 -27.74 -0.17 23.56
CA LYS A 360 -28.19 0.91 24.45
C LYS A 360 -27.09 1.87 24.87
N ILE A 361 -25.86 1.38 25.07
CA ILE A 361 -24.71 2.23 25.40
C ILE A 361 -24.23 2.98 24.17
N ALA A 362 -24.07 2.29 23.06
CA ALA A 362 -23.62 2.90 21.82
C ALA A 362 -24.62 3.95 21.28
N MET A 363 -25.91 3.87 21.65
CA MET A 363 -26.95 4.86 21.31
C MET A 363 -26.94 6.09 22.22
N GLN A 364 -26.02 6.21 23.17
CA GLN A 364 -25.83 7.40 24.01
C GLN A 364 -24.94 8.46 23.39
N GLY A 365 -24.65 8.38 22.10
CA GLY A 365 -23.96 9.42 21.34
C GLY A 365 -24.69 10.79 21.38
N GLU A 366 -24.02 11.82 20.99
CA GLU A 366 -24.46 13.24 21.10
C GLU A 366 -25.83 13.52 20.47
N PHE A 367 -26.23 12.69 19.49
CA PHE A 367 -27.52 12.80 18.77
C PHE A 367 -28.43 11.56 18.93
N ASN A 368 -28.25 10.77 19.98
CA ASN A 368 -28.88 9.44 20.12
C ASN A 368 -28.60 8.49 18.94
N GLU A 369 -27.50 8.70 18.27
CA GLU A 369 -27.02 7.84 17.20
C GLU A 369 -26.13 6.72 17.74
N PHE A 370 -25.99 5.63 16.95
CA PHE A 370 -25.10 4.54 17.28
C PHE A 370 -23.64 4.99 17.10
N ASP A 371 -22.92 5.21 18.20
CA ASP A 371 -21.54 5.66 18.23
C ASP A 371 -20.64 4.67 18.98
N LEU A 372 -19.76 3.99 18.25
CA LEU A 372 -18.76 3.10 18.83
C LEU A 372 -17.70 3.84 19.66
N ASN A 373 -17.51 5.16 19.45
CA ASN A 373 -16.59 5.95 20.27
C ASN A 373 -17.10 6.03 21.72
N VAL A 374 -18.40 6.11 21.92
CA VAL A 374 -19.03 6.08 23.25
C VAL A 374 -18.82 4.72 23.88
N PHE A 375 -19.11 3.64 23.15
CA PHE A 375 -18.99 2.26 23.66
C PHE A 375 -17.56 1.92 24.08
N PHE A 376 -16.56 2.28 23.26
CA PHE A 376 -15.14 2.04 23.54
C PHE A 376 -14.46 3.23 24.22
N SER A 377 -15.21 4.15 24.83
CA SER A 377 -14.61 5.25 25.56
C SER A 377 -13.75 4.75 26.72
N ALA A 378 -12.56 5.34 26.87
CA ALA A 378 -11.60 4.91 27.87
C ALA A 378 -10.95 6.10 28.58
N LYS A 379 -10.50 5.88 29.81
CA LYS A 379 -9.75 6.84 30.64
C LYS A 379 -8.40 6.23 31.04
N GLY A 380 -7.46 7.10 31.42
CA GLY A 380 -6.12 6.68 31.85
C GLY A 380 -5.13 6.59 30.70
N LYS A 381 -3.88 6.30 30.99
CA LYS A 381 -2.77 6.18 30.03
C LYS A 381 -1.97 4.92 30.29
N GLY A 382 -1.52 4.25 29.24
CA GLY A 382 -0.66 3.06 29.33
C GLY A 382 -1.31 1.96 30.17
N GLU A 383 -0.65 1.49 31.22
CA GLU A 383 -1.10 0.41 32.08
C GLU A 383 -2.32 0.78 32.94
N GLU A 384 -2.58 2.05 33.19
CA GLU A 384 -3.74 2.53 33.93
C GLU A 384 -4.97 2.74 33.04
N ALA A 385 -4.84 2.60 31.73
CA ALA A 385 -5.94 2.78 30.80
C ALA A 385 -7.01 1.70 31.01
N HIS A 386 -8.26 2.13 31.13
CA HIS A 386 -9.43 1.25 31.30
C HIS A 386 -10.64 1.82 30.58
N PHE A 387 -11.57 0.96 30.18
CA PHE A 387 -12.83 1.37 29.57
C PHE A 387 -13.79 1.95 30.59
N ILE A 388 -14.55 2.98 30.21
CA ILE A 388 -15.62 3.53 31.06
C ILE A 388 -16.74 2.49 31.21
N TYR A 389 -17.03 1.74 30.14
CA TYR A 389 -18.04 0.70 30.11
C TYR A 389 -17.41 -0.70 30.05
N GLU A 390 -16.40 -0.96 30.90
CA GLU A 390 -15.58 -2.18 30.85
C GLU A 390 -16.40 -3.47 30.88
N GLU A 391 -17.45 -3.54 31.72
CA GLU A 391 -18.32 -4.72 31.79
C GLU A 391 -19.01 -5.03 30.46
N TYR A 392 -19.39 -4.01 29.70
CA TYR A 392 -20.06 -4.18 28.41
C TYR A 392 -19.06 -4.52 27.31
N VAL A 393 -17.85 -3.96 27.37
CA VAL A 393 -16.76 -4.34 26.49
C VAL A 393 -16.36 -5.81 26.75
N GLN A 394 -16.36 -6.25 28.02
CA GLN A 394 -16.15 -7.67 28.36
C GLN A 394 -17.27 -8.56 27.78
N LYS A 395 -18.54 -8.17 27.90
CA LYS A 395 -19.66 -8.90 27.29
C LYS A 395 -19.52 -8.99 25.78
N TRP A 396 -19.01 -7.93 25.13
CA TRP A 396 -18.70 -7.97 23.70
C TRP A 396 -17.55 -8.94 23.38
N LEU A 397 -16.47 -8.99 24.20
CA LEU A 397 -15.40 -9.98 24.06
C LEU A 397 -15.94 -11.40 24.19
N ASP A 398 -16.82 -11.64 25.15
CA ASP A 398 -17.45 -12.94 25.35
C ASP A 398 -18.39 -13.33 24.19
N LEU A 399 -19.10 -12.34 23.62
CA LEU A 399 -19.93 -12.51 22.44
C LEU A 399 -19.11 -12.98 21.23
N ILE A 400 -18.01 -12.28 20.90
CA ILE A 400 -17.19 -12.66 19.73
C ILE A 400 -16.48 -14.02 19.90
N ARG A 401 -16.37 -14.50 21.13
CA ARG A 401 -15.94 -15.87 21.47
C ARG A 401 -17.08 -16.90 21.42
N GLY A 402 -18.32 -16.47 21.23
CA GLY A 402 -19.50 -17.33 21.26
C GLY A 402 -19.95 -17.75 22.67
N ASN A 403 -19.40 -17.16 23.74
CA ASN A 403 -19.72 -17.50 25.13
C ASN A 403 -20.95 -16.74 25.65
N TYR A 404 -21.27 -15.59 25.05
CA TYR A 404 -22.40 -14.75 25.44
C TYR A 404 -23.33 -14.56 24.25
N LEU A 405 -24.51 -15.20 24.32
CA LEU A 405 -25.58 -15.05 23.34
C LEU A 405 -26.83 -14.71 24.12
N GLU A 406 -27.34 -13.48 24.00
CA GLU A 406 -28.72 -13.15 24.36
C GLU A 406 -29.61 -13.88 23.36
N THR A 407 -30.23 -14.99 23.77
CA THR A 407 -31.25 -15.68 22.99
C THR A 407 -32.55 -14.94 23.16
N THR A 408 -33.06 -14.34 22.12
CA THR A 408 -34.43 -13.80 22.11
C THR A 408 -35.43 -14.93 21.87
N VAL A 409 -36.68 -14.75 22.36
CA VAL A 409 -37.77 -15.70 22.12
C VAL A 409 -38.01 -15.91 20.61
N ASP A 410 -37.72 -14.90 19.78
CA ASP A 410 -37.84 -14.97 18.34
C ASP A 410 -36.72 -15.80 17.68
N ASP A 411 -35.51 -15.76 18.23
CA ASP A 411 -34.39 -16.59 17.75
C ASP A 411 -34.67 -18.10 18.01
N LEU A 412 -35.31 -18.40 19.14
CA LEU A 412 -35.74 -19.76 19.48
C LEU A 412 -36.87 -20.26 18.55
N LYS A 413 -37.77 -19.40 18.12
CA LYS A 413 -38.88 -19.74 17.19
C LYS A 413 -38.42 -19.96 15.77
N LEU A 414 -37.35 -19.30 15.32
CA LEU A 414 -36.84 -19.39 13.95
C LEU A 414 -35.92 -20.58 13.71
N GLY A 415 -35.52 -21.34 14.76
CA GLY A 415 -34.59 -22.47 14.63
C GLY A 415 -33.25 -22.07 14.00
N ALA A 416 -32.90 -20.79 14.10
CA ALA A 416 -31.72 -20.25 13.46
C ALA A 416 -30.46 -20.90 14.03
N GLU A 417 -29.61 -21.44 13.16
CA GLU A 417 -28.27 -21.84 13.53
C GLU A 417 -27.54 -20.62 14.15
N LYS A 418 -26.85 -20.84 15.27
CA LYS A 418 -26.06 -19.80 15.91
C LYS A 418 -25.04 -19.27 14.90
N PRO A 419 -24.99 -17.96 14.63
CA PRO A 419 -24.01 -17.41 13.73
C PRO A 419 -22.61 -17.74 14.23
N ALA A 420 -21.71 -18.15 13.34
CA ALA A 420 -20.33 -18.40 13.66
C ALA A 420 -19.66 -17.10 14.10
N MET A 421 -19.28 -17.00 15.37
CA MET A 421 -18.53 -15.86 15.89
C MET A 421 -17.05 -15.99 15.55
N PRO A 422 -16.31 -14.88 15.40
CA PRO A 422 -14.92 -14.91 14.93
C PRO A 422 -14.02 -15.88 15.71
N TYR A 423 -14.18 -15.96 17.01
CA TYR A 423 -13.33 -16.79 17.88
C TYR A 423 -14.05 -18.04 18.43
N SER A 424 -15.24 -18.36 17.96
CA SER A 424 -15.99 -19.54 18.39
C SER A 424 -15.86 -20.74 17.45
N ASP A 425 -15.44 -20.54 16.22
CA ASP A 425 -15.32 -21.58 15.19
C ASP A 425 -13.84 -21.95 14.99
N ILE A 426 -13.50 -23.24 15.24
CA ILE A 426 -12.14 -23.75 15.07
C ILE A 426 -11.60 -23.52 13.65
N ARG A 427 -12.47 -23.56 12.63
CA ARG A 427 -12.08 -23.30 11.24
C ARG A 427 -11.66 -21.85 11.04
N LEU A 428 -12.32 -20.90 11.72
CA LEU A 428 -11.96 -19.49 11.69
C LEU A 428 -10.70 -19.22 12.52
N LEU A 429 -10.52 -19.87 13.69
CA LEU A 429 -9.33 -19.73 14.52
C LEU A 429 -8.05 -20.11 13.78
N ASN A 430 -8.08 -21.12 12.92
CA ASN A 430 -6.95 -21.51 12.08
C ASN A 430 -6.54 -20.42 11.06
N ILE A 431 -7.46 -19.51 10.73
CA ILE A 431 -7.23 -18.40 9.79
C ILE A 431 -6.87 -17.13 10.55
N LEU A 432 -7.41 -16.94 11.76
CA LEU A 432 -7.25 -15.74 12.59
C LEU A 432 -5.94 -15.74 13.42
N GLN A 433 -4.83 -16.18 12.82
CA GLN A 433 -3.52 -16.16 13.47
C GLN A 433 -3.00 -14.74 13.69
N HIS A 434 -3.39 -13.80 12.81
CA HIS A 434 -3.06 -12.38 12.90
C HIS A 434 -4.34 -11.57 12.78
N THR A 435 -4.63 -10.75 13.79
CA THR A 435 -5.82 -9.90 13.83
C THR A 435 -5.42 -8.44 14.06
N LEU A 436 -6.15 -7.54 13.44
CA LEU A 436 -5.98 -6.10 13.62
C LEU A 436 -7.29 -5.51 14.11
N TRP A 437 -7.24 -4.86 15.27
CA TRP A 437 -8.39 -4.24 15.90
C TRP A 437 -8.27 -2.72 15.83
N PHE A 438 -9.23 -2.08 15.19
CA PHE A 438 -9.34 -0.62 15.17
C PHE A 438 -10.18 -0.14 16.33
N LEU A 439 -9.61 0.75 17.15
CA LEU A 439 -10.27 1.35 18.30
C LEU A 439 -10.27 2.88 18.17
N PRO A 440 -11.24 3.58 18.79
CA PRO A 440 -11.47 4.99 18.51
C PRO A 440 -10.30 5.92 18.84
N ASN A 441 -9.55 5.62 19.91
CA ASN A 441 -8.49 6.51 20.38
C ASN A 441 -7.35 5.73 21.07
N VAL A 442 -6.27 6.44 21.40
CA VAL A 442 -5.07 5.87 22.02
C VAL A 442 -5.38 5.21 23.38
N ALA A 443 -6.20 5.86 24.20
CA ALA A 443 -6.59 5.31 25.52
C ALA A 443 -7.34 4.00 25.37
N SER A 444 -8.26 3.90 24.39
CA SER A 444 -9.00 2.67 24.08
C SER A 444 -8.09 1.53 23.64
N CYS A 445 -7.01 1.80 22.90
CA CYS A 445 -6.05 0.79 22.50
C CYS A 445 -5.32 0.18 23.72
N PHE A 446 -4.85 1.01 24.63
CA PHE A 446 -4.23 0.55 25.87
C PHE A 446 -5.24 -0.12 26.80
N ALA A 447 -6.46 0.41 26.96
CA ALA A 447 -7.51 -0.21 27.73
C ALA A 447 -7.87 -1.60 27.24
N MET A 448 -7.92 -1.80 25.90
CA MET A 448 -8.16 -3.12 25.31
C MET A 448 -7.02 -4.09 25.63
N LYS A 449 -5.76 -3.67 25.45
CA LYS A 449 -4.61 -4.52 25.83
C LYS A 449 -4.69 -4.93 27.30
N ASN A 450 -4.96 -3.98 28.20
CA ASN A 450 -5.06 -4.23 29.63
C ASN A 450 -6.21 -5.18 29.94
N LEU A 451 -7.38 -5.01 29.30
CA LEU A 451 -8.53 -5.88 29.50
C LEU A 451 -8.25 -7.31 28.99
N LEU A 452 -7.66 -7.47 27.83
CA LEU A 452 -7.30 -8.78 27.27
C LEU A 452 -6.26 -9.53 28.12
N SER A 453 -5.41 -8.80 28.85
CA SER A 453 -4.40 -9.37 29.76
C SER A 453 -4.96 -9.80 31.12
N LYS A 454 -6.24 -9.50 31.44
CA LYS A 454 -6.87 -9.91 32.70
C LYS A 454 -7.07 -11.42 32.74
N LYS A 455 -7.01 -12.03 33.96
CA LYS A 455 -7.16 -13.45 34.16
C LYS A 455 -8.42 -14.10 33.56
N GLN A 456 -9.52 -13.33 33.51
CA GLN A 456 -10.78 -13.80 32.91
C GLN A 456 -10.70 -13.97 31.38
N ASN A 457 -9.72 -13.37 30.75
CA ASN A 457 -9.51 -13.38 29.31
C ASN A 457 -8.36 -14.31 28.87
N ILE A 458 -8.19 -15.44 29.56
CA ILE A 458 -7.10 -16.41 29.35
C ILE A 458 -6.97 -16.86 27.88
N PHE A 459 -8.08 -16.90 27.15
CA PHE A 459 -8.10 -17.24 25.72
C PHE A 459 -7.18 -16.35 24.88
N TYR A 460 -7.09 -15.04 25.23
CA TYR A 460 -6.27 -14.10 24.48
C TYR A 460 -4.80 -14.10 24.91
N HIS A 461 -4.43 -14.84 25.97
CA HIS A 461 -3.06 -14.91 26.46
C HIS A 461 -2.13 -15.68 25.51
N ASP A 462 -2.69 -16.51 24.61
CA ASP A 462 -1.92 -17.20 23.57
C ASP A 462 -1.51 -16.28 22.42
N TYR A 463 -2.05 -15.05 22.38
CA TYR A 463 -1.70 -14.04 21.38
C TYR A 463 -0.69 -13.05 21.93
N THR A 464 0.27 -12.66 21.09
CA THR A 464 1.12 -11.48 21.36
C THR A 464 0.32 -10.22 21.04
N ILE A 465 0.02 -9.40 22.06
CA ILE A 465 -0.81 -8.20 21.92
C ILE A 465 0.09 -6.95 21.83
N ASN A 466 0.16 -6.36 20.63
CA ASN A 466 0.89 -5.13 20.36
C ASN A 466 -0.07 -3.95 20.21
N VAL A 467 0.27 -2.81 20.83
CA VAL A 467 -0.47 -1.56 20.68
C VAL A 467 0.28 -0.65 19.72
N CYS A 468 -0.37 -0.33 18.59
CA CYS A 468 0.12 0.61 17.59
C CYS A 468 -0.70 1.90 17.69
N ALA A 469 -0.41 2.74 18.68
CA ALA A 469 -1.18 3.96 18.94
C ALA A 469 -0.31 5.12 19.42
N GLY A 470 -0.64 6.33 18.99
CA GLY A 470 0.05 7.57 19.36
C GLY A 470 1.43 7.75 18.71
N LYS A 471 2.10 8.85 19.06
CA LYS A 471 3.41 9.25 18.48
C LYS A 471 4.53 8.20 18.71
N LYS A 472 4.44 7.40 19.78
CA LYS A 472 5.44 6.35 20.11
C LYS A 472 5.33 5.08 19.27
N ALA A 473 4.20 4.88 18.57
CA ALA A 473 3.99 3.71 17.72
C ALA A 473 4.72 3.78 16.38
N GLY A 474 5.36 4.90 16.05
CA GLY A 474 5.99 5.10 14.76
C GLY A 474 5.00 4.87 13.60
N ASN A 475 5.49 4.37 12.50
CA ASN A 475 4.66 4.03 11.32
C ASN A 475 3.90 2.68 11.47
N GLY A 476 3.86 2.09 12.66
CA GLY A 476 3.25 0.79 12.91
C GLY A 476 4.03 -0.42 12.38
N VAL A 477 4.98 -0.22 11.47
CA VAL A 477 5.80 -1.29 10.88
C VAL A 477 6.72 -1.95 11.90
N GLU A 478 7.26 -1.18 12.84
CA GLU A 478 8.15 -1.70 13.91
C GLU A 478 7.39 -2.54 14.93
N ALA A 479 6.11 -2.26 15.16
CA ALA A 479 5.26 -3.03 16.05
C ALA A 479 4.78 -4.37 15.43
N LEU A 480 4.91 -4.51 14.09
CA LEU A 480 4.55 -5.72 13.35
C LEU A 480 5.75 -6.63 13.06
N LYS A 481 6.97 -6.18 13.34
CA LYS A 481 8.20 -6.97 13.30
C LYS A 481 8.43 -7.69 14.62
#